data_aba98c4a4bafc53e626df8c847b9369f
#
_entry.id   aba98c4a4bafc53e626df8c847b9369f
#
_cell.length_a   1.000
_cell.length_b   1.000
_cell.length_c   1.000
_cell.angle_alpha   90.00
_cell.angle_beta   90.00
_cell.angle_gamma   90.00
#
_symmetry.space_group_name_H-M   'P 1'
#
loop_
_entity.id
_entity.type
_entity.pdbx_description
1 polymer ?
#
loop_
_entity_poly.entity_id
_entity_poly.type
_entity_poly.pdbx_seq_one_letter_code
_entity_poly.pdbx_strand_id
1 'polypeptide(L)'
;MSLSIYQRYLDNIPKQYKFLKLLRPPIYVIELSNNQLIGVCYYKDGSSKRHQVNADFSNRRMVIADFSPAVQAMTDLLLKFPKHAFALNGFAVVNVTEELIDGLTSIEVKVITEAFFVGSAKAKRKTVHTAVSYQGKIVPLEKFG
;
A
#
# COMPACT_ATOMS: atom_id res chain seq x y z
N MET A 1 4.00 -18.77 11.20
CA MET A 1 3.34 -18.45 9.93
C MET A 1 3.39 -16.95 9.63
N SER A 2 2.84 -16.10 10.51
CA SER A 2 2.84 -14.66 10.30
C SER A 2 4.25 -14.06 10.27
N LEU A 3 5.19 -14.59 11.06
CA LEU A 3 6.58 -14.13 11.05
C LEU A 3 7.22 -14.34 9.69
N SER A 4 6.96 -15.47 9.02
CA SER A 4 7.54 -15.72 7.70
C SER A 4 6.94 -14.80 6.64
N ILE A 5 5.67 -14.40 6.77
CA ILE A 5 5.05 -13.44 5.85
C ILE A 5 5.67 -12.06 6.06
N TYR A 6 5.78 -11.61 7.31
CA TYR A 6 6.41 -10.33 7.63
C TYR A 6 7.84 -10.29 7.09
N GLN A 7 8.63 -11.33 7.37
CA GLN A 7 10.02 -11.39 6.97
C GLN A 7 10.17 -11.37 5.45
N ARG A 8 9.27 -12.04 4.73
CA ARG A 8 9.29 -12.05 3.27
C ARG A 8 9.09 -10.65 2.68
N TYR A 9 8.12 -9.88 3.21
CA TYR A 9 7.93 -8.51 2.78
C TYR A 9 9.12 -7.63 3.16
N LEU A 10 9.64 -7.81 4.36
CA LEU A 10 10.79 -7.06 4.84
C LEU A 10 12.02 -7.28 3.94
N ASP A 11 12.26 -8.53 3.56
CA ASP A 11 13.40 -8.89 2.70
C ASP A 11 13.30 -8.27 1.31
N ASN A 12 12.09 -8.00 0.83
CA ASN A 12 11.87 -7.41 -0.49
C ASN A 12 11.98 -5.88 -0.51
N ILE A 13 12.14 -5.26 0.64
CA ILE A 13 12.31 -3.81 0.71
C ILE A 13 13.70 -3.44 0.20
N PRO A 14 13.81 -2.36 -0.62
CA PRO A 14 15.10 -1.98 -1.20
C PRO A 14 16.21 -1.78 -0.18
N LYS A 15 17.43 -2.11 -0.56
CA LYS A 15 18.60 -2.06 0.32
C LYS A 15 18.90 -0.65 0.85
N GLN A 16 18.46 0.38 0.14
CA GLN A 16 18.66 1.76 0.57
C GLN A 16 17.97 2.08 1.90
N TYR A 17 17.01 1.24 2.31
CA TYR A 17 16.29 1.40 3.58
C TYR A 17 16.79 0.45 4.67
N LYS A 18 18.03 -0.04 4.57
CA LYS A 18 18.54 -1.07 5.49
C LYS A 18 18.46 -0.68 6.97
N PHE A 19 18.69 0.60 7.29
CA PHE A 19 18.58 1.06 8.68
C PHE A 19 17.15 0.97 9.19
N LEU A 20 16.19 1.37 8.36
CA LEU A 20 14.77 1.28 8.72
C LEU A 20 14.34 -0.17 8.84
N LYS A 21 14.88 -1.06 7.98
CA LYS A 21 14.60 -2.50 8.08
C LYS A 21 15.06 -3.08 9.41
N LEU A 22 16.17 -2.59 9.95
CA LEU A 22 16.66 -3.04 11.25
C LEU A 22 15.70 -2.69 12.39
N LEU A 23 14.96 -1.59 12.25
CA LEU A 23 13.97 -1.19 13.23
C LEU A 23 12.69 -2.04 13.13
N ARG A 24 12.58 -2.86 12.08
CA ARG A 24 11.46 -3.75 11.83
C ARG A 24 10.11 -3.03 11.93
N PRO A 25 9.87 -2.02 11.05
CA PRO A 25 8.64 -1.25 11.10
C PRO A 25 7.44 -2.05 10.60
N PRO A 26 6.21 -1.58 10.86
CA PRO A 26 5.04 -2.25 10.30
C PRO A 26 5.03 -2.17 8.77
N ILE A 27 4.43 -3.19 8.14
CA ILE A 27 4.32 -3.27 6.69
C ILE A 27 2.84 -3.37 6.34
N TYR A 28 2.36 -2.40 5.57
CA TYR A 28 0.99 -2.38 5.07
C TYR A 28 0.94 -3.06 3.72
N VAL A 29 0.02 -3.99 3.56
CA VAL A 29 -0.27 -4.63 2.27
C VAL A 29 -1.71 -4.29 1.93
N ILE A 30 -1.89 -3.47 0.90
CA ILE A 30 -3.21 -2.99 0.49
C ILE A 30 -3.61 -3.68 -0.80
N GLU A 31 -4.74 -4.37 -0.79
CA GLU A 31 -5.31 -4.91 -2.01
C GLU A 31 -6.29 -3.89 -2.57
N LEU A 32 -6.01 -3.41 -3.76
CA LEU A 32 -6.80 -2.42 -4.45
C LEU A 32 -7.59 -3.09 -5.57
N SER A 33 -8.89 -3.02 -5.48
CA SER A 33 -9.80 -3.52 -6.50
C SER A 33 -10.86 -2.45 -6.79
N ASN A 34 -11.83 -2.78 -7.63
CA ASN A 34 -12.86 -1.81 -7.99
C ASN A 34 -13.65 -1.38 -6.76
N ASN A 35 -13.53 -0.09 -6.43
CA ASN A 35 -14.26 0.54 -5.32
C ASN A 35 -14.03 -0.13 -3.97
N GLN A 36 -12.87 -0.79 -3.79
CA GLN A 36 -12.59 -1.52 -2.55
C GLN A 36 -11.11 -1.47 -2.21
N LEU A 37 -10.83 -1.28 -0.93
CA LEU A 37 -9.49 -1.40 -0.36
C LEU A 37 -9.54 -2.41 0.78
N ILE A 38 -8.66 -3.41 0.73
CA ILE A 38 -8.47 -4.35 1.84
C ILE A 38 -7.03 -4.18 2.31
N GLY A 39 -6.86 -3.78 3.56
CA GLY A 39 -5.54 -3.56 4.12
C GLY A 39 -5.21 -4.56 5.21
N VAL A 40 -4.00 -5.09 5.16
CA VAL A 40 -3.44 -5.92 6.23
C VAL A 40 -2.14 -5.27 6.65
N CYS A 41 -2.00 -5.02 7.94
CA CYS A 41 -0.74 -4.52 8.49
C CYS A 41 -0.06 -5.66 9.23
N TYR A 42 1.17 -5.97 8.82
CA TYR A 42 1.99 -7.01 9.43
C TYR A 42 2.99 -6.38 10.39
N TYR A 43 3.12 -6.97 11.57
CA TYR A 43 3.99 -6.47 12.63
C TYR A 43 5.15 -7.43 12.90
N LYS A 44 6.21 -6.89 13.49
CA LYS A 44 7.46 -7.63 13.77
C LYS A 44 7.27 -8.85 14.67
N ASP A 45 6.23 -8.84 15.51
CA ASP A 45 5.93 -9.95 16.43
C ASP A 45 5.19 -11.10 15.77
N GLY A 46 4.91 -10.99 14.47
CA GLY A 46 4.16 -11.98 13.71
C GLY A 46 2.66 -11.76 13.70
N SER A 47 2.17 -10.77 14.45
CA SER A 47 0.74 -10.45 14.42
C SER A 47 0.37 -9.65 13.18
N SER A 48 -0.92 -9.61 12.86
CA SER A 48 -1.43 -8.81 11.77
C SER A 48 -2.83 -8.31 12.10
N LYS A 49 -3.21 -7.21 11.44
CA LYS A 49 -4.56 -6.66 11.54
C LYS A 49 -5.09 -6.41 10.13
N ARG A 50 -6.38 -6.67 9.93
CA ARG A 50 -7.03 -6.56 8.62
C ARG A 50 -8.23 -5.64 8.73
N HIS A 51 -8.35 -4.72 7.78
CA HIS A 51 -9.50 -3.83 7.66
C HIS A 51 -9.89 -3.66 6.20
N GLN A 52 -11.10 -3.20 5.96
CA GLN A 52 -11.65 -3.02 4.62
C GLN A 52 -12.42 -1.72 4.54
N VAL A 53 -12.30 -1.04 3.40
CA VAL A 53 -13.06 0.17 3.09
C VAL A 53 -13.60 0.04 1.68
N ASN A 54 -14.87 0.39 1.50
CA ASN A 54 -15.50 0.48 0.19
C ASN A 54 -15.82 1.94 -0.10
N ALA A 55 -15.53 2.39 -1.31
CA ALA A 55 -15.81 3.77 -1.72
C ALA A 55 -15.90 3.83 -3.24
N ASP A 56 -16.51 4.89 -3.76
CA ASP A 56 -16.75 5.04 -5.19
C ASP A 56 -15.60 5.82 -5.83
N PHE A 57 -14.53 5.13 -6.23
CA PHE A 57 -13.34 5.76 -6.83
C PHE A 57 -12.89 5.10 -8.14
N SER A 58 -13.51 4.00 -8.55
CA SER A 58 -13.12 3.27 -9.77
C SER A 58 -14.13 3.49 -10.89
N ASN A 59 -13.71 3.21 -12.14
CA ASN A 59 -14.63 3.10 -13.27
C ASN A 59 -14.25 1.86 -14.08
N ARG A 60 -14.85 1.69 -15.28
CA ARG A 60 -14.63 0.51 -16.11
C ARG A 60 -13.18 0.32 -16.55
N ARG A 61 -12.44 1.43 -16.69
CA ARG A 61 -11.08 1.40 -17.24
C ARG A 61 -10.01 1.60 -16.21
N MET A 62 -10.32 2.30 -15.12
CA MET A 62 -9.31 2.71 -14.14
C MET A 62 -9.71 2.27 -12.74
N VAL A 63 -8.76 1.67 -12.02
CA VAL A 63 -8.98 1.30 -10.64
C VAL A 63 -9.14 2.56 -9.78
N ILE A 64 -8.34 3.59 -10.04
CA ILE A 64 -8.56 4.91 -9.44
C ILE A 64 -8.91 5.88 -10.57
N ALA A 65 -10.20 6.11 -10.75
CA ALA A 65 -10.70 7.07 -11.71
C ALA A 65 -10.94 8.43 -11.07
N ASP A 66 -11.22 8.43 -9.76
CA ASP A 66 -11.56 9.62 -9.00
C ASP A 66 -10.57 9.75 -7.84
N PHE A 67 -9.67 10.74 -7.93
CA PHE A 67 -8.55 10.85 -7.00
C PHE A 67 -8.99 11.17 -5.57
N SER A 68 -9.86 12.17 -5.40
CA SER A 68 -10.28 12.61 -4.06
C SER A 68 -10.99 11.52 -3.24
N PRO A 69 -11.98 10.79 -3.80
CA PRO A 69 -12.55 9.65 -3.08
C PRO A 69 -11.53 8.55 -2.79
N ALA A 70 -10.56 8.31 -3.68
CA ALA A 70 -9.52 7.33 -3.44
C ALA A 70 -8.62 7.74 -2.27
N VAL A 71 -8.21 9.01 -2.23
CA VAL A 71 -7.42 9.54 -1.11
C VAL A 71 -8.19 9.40 0.19
N GLN A 72 -9.48 9.73 0.18
CA GLN A 72 -10.30 9.61 1.38
C GLN A 72 -10.42 8.15 1.84
N ALA A 73 -10.59 7.23 0.90
CA ALA A 73 -10.65 5.80 1.21
C ALA A 73 -9.34 5.30 1.82
N MET A 74 -8.21 5.71 1.24
CA MET A 74 -6.89 5.37 1.80
C MET A 74 -6.73 5.91 3.22
N THR A 75 -7.14 7.16 3.43
CA THR A 75 -7.08 7.80 4.74
C THR A 75 -7.94 7.02 5.74
N ASP A 76 -9.18 6.73 5.38
CA ASP A 76 -10.11 6.01 6.25
C ASP A 76 -9.60 4.61 6.60
N LEU A 77 -9.04 3.92 5.62
CA LEU A 77 -8.47 2.59 5.86
C LEU A 77 -7.31 2.66 6.84
N LEU A 78 -6.37 3.56 6.62
CA LEU A 78 -5.17 3.66 7.46
C LEU A 78 -5.50 4.12 8.88
N LEU A 79 -6.55 4.95 9.05
CA LEU A 79 -6.99 5.37 10.37
C LEU A 79 -7.52 4.21 11.22
N LYS A 80 -7.91 3.09 10.59
CA LYS A 80 -8.36 1.91 11.31
C LYS A 80 -7.21 1.15 11.98
N PHE A 81 -5.97 1.41 11.57
CA PHE A 81 -4.80 0.77 12.16
C PHE A 81 -4.23 1.65 13.28
N PRO A 82 -3.58 1.05 14.31
CA PRO A 82 -2.95 1.84 15.36
C PRO A 82 -1.77 2.64 14.83
N LYS A 83 -1.45 3.75 15.51
CA LYS A 83 -0.27 4.54 15.17
C LYS A 83 1.00 3.73 15.47
N HIS A 84 2.03 4.01 14.68
CA HIS A 84 3.34 3.40 14.89
C HIS A 84 3.97 3.92 16.18
N ALA A 85 4.61 3.02 16.94
CA ALA A 85 5.36 3.41 18.12
C ALA A 85 6.53 4.31 17.72
N PHE A 86 6.80 5.34 18.53
CA PHE A 86 7.94 6.25 18.32
C PHE A 86 7.93 6.94 16.96
N ALA A 87 6.75 7.12 16.39
CA ALA A 87 6.57 7.77 15.09
C ALA A 87 7.37 7.09 13.96
N LEU A 88 7.61 5.77 14.05
CA LEU A 88 8.25 5.01 12.99
C LEU A 88 7.40 5.05 11.73
N ASN A 89 8.04 5.34 10.60
CA ASN A 89 7.38 5.25 9.31
C ASN A 89 7.43 3.80 8.82
N GLY A 90 6.32 3.34 8.27
CA GLY A 90 6.22 1.97 7.79
C GLY A 90 6.61 1.82 6.33
N PHE A 91 6.43 0.62 5.81
CA PHE A 91 6.53 0.31 4.39
C PHE A 91 5.17 -0.13 3.89
N ALA A 92 4.93 0.03 2.60
CA ALA A 92 3.65 -0.35 2.01
C ALA A 92 3.82 -1.02 0.66
N VAL A 93 2.91 -1.95 0.38
CA VAL A 93 2.75 -2.55 -0.95
C VAL A 93 1.28 -2.39 -1.30
N VAL A 94 1.01 -1.76 -2.43
CA VAL A 94 -0.36 -1.67 -2.95
C VAL A 94 -0.46 -2.62 -4.13
N ASN A 95 -1.24 -3.67 -3.97
CA ASN A 95 -1.42 -4.71 -4.98
C ASN A 95 -2.76 -4.50 -5.70
N VAL A 96 -2.69 -4.27 -7.00
CA VAL A 96 -3.89 -4.17 -7.84
C VAL A 96 -4.33 -5.59 -8.21
N THR A 97 -5.50 -6.00 -7.73
CA THR A 97 -6.01 -7.35 -7.94
C THR A 97 -6.95 -7.44 -9.14
N GLU A 98 -7.45 -6.31 -9.64
CA GLU A 98 -8.31 -6.31 -10.81
C GLU A 98 -7.52 -6.57 -12.09
N GLU A 99 -8.10 -7.34 -13.00
CA GLU A 99 -7.54 -7.53 -14.33
C GLU A 99 -7.95 -6.34 -15.20
N LEU A 100 -6.98 -5.52 -15.59
CA LEU A 100 -7.23 -4.32 -16.39
C LEU A 100 -7.06 -4.63 -17.87
N ILE A 101 -7.92 -4.02 -18.70
CA ILE A 101 -7.97 -4.29 -20.16
C ILE A 101 -6.59 -4.11 -20.81
N ASP A 102 -5.92 -3.01 -20.50
CA ASP A 102 -4.60 -2.69 -21.07
C ASP A 102 -3.47 -2.88 -20.07
N GLY A 103 -3.71 -3.64 -18.99
CA GLY A 103 -2.75 -3.77 -17.91
C GLY A 103 -2.64 -2.49 -17.10
N LEU A 104 -1.65 -2.42 -16.24
CA LEU A 104 -1.42 -1.26 -15.38
C LEU A 104 -0.46 -0.30 -16.06
N THR A 105 -0.94 0.90 -16.36
CA THR A 105 -0.13 1.92 -17.03
C THR A 105 0.74 2.68 -16.04
N SER A 106 1.77 3.38 -16.58
CA SER A 106 2.64 4.22 -15.76
C SER A 106 1.87 5.34 -15.07
N ILE A 107 0.86 5.90 -15.74
CA ILE A 107 0.03 6.96 -15.17
C ILE A 107 -0.74 6.41 -13.97
N GLU A 108 -1.32 5.22 -14.11
CA GLU A 108 -2.06 4.59 -13.02
C GLU A 108 -1.17 4.26 -11.83
N VAL A 109 0.05 3.79 -12.07
CA VAL A 109 1.01 3.55 -10.99
C VAL A 109 1.28 4.83 -10.23
N LYS A 110 1.49 5.94 -10.93
CA LYS A 110 1.72 7.23 -10.28
C LYS A 110 0.50 7.70 -9.49
N VAL A 111 -0.69 7.53 -10.04
CA VAL A 111 -1.93 7.90 -9.34
C VAL A 111 -2.10 7.08 -8.06
N ILE A 112 -1.87 5.78 -8.14
CA ILE A 112 -1.98 4.89 -6.98
C ILE A 112 -0.97 5.30 -5.90
N THR A 113 0.28 5.50 -6.29
CA THR A 113 1.36 5.89 -5.38
C THR A 113 1.03 7.23 -4.71
N GLU A 114 0.57 8.20 -5.48
CA GLU A 114 0.23 9.53 -4.97
C GLU A 114 -0.98 9.47 -4.03
N ALA A 115 -2.02 8.72 -4.39
CA ALA A 115 -3.21 8.57 -3.55
C ALA A 115 -2.83 7.95 -2.20
N PHE A 116 -1.99 6.93 -2.22
CA PHE A 116 -1.54 6.30 -0.99
C PHE A 116 -0.67 7.26 -0.17
N PHE A 117 0.24 7.97 -0.81
CA PHE A 117 1.12 8.92 -0.13
C PHE A 117 0.31 10.01 0.57
N VAL A 118 -0.63 10.63 -0.13
CA VAL A 118 -1.47 11.69 0.45
C VAL A 118 -2.35 11.12 1.56
N GLY A 119 -2.95 9.95 1.33
CA GLY A 119 -3.81 9.31 2.33
C GLY A 119 -3.05 8.95 3.59
N SER A 120 -1.84 8.41 3.45
CA SER A 120 -1.01 8.02 4.60
C SER A 120 -0.58 9.26 5.41
N ALA A 121 -0.27 10.36 4.74
CA ALA A 121 0.06 11.60 5.41
C ALA A 121 -1.13 12.16 6.19
N LYS A 122 -2.33 12.15 5.59
CA LYS A 122 -3.54 12.61 6.25
C LYS A 122 -3.90 11.75 7.45
N ALA A 123 -3.68 10.44 7.35
CA ALA A 123 -3.96 9.50 8.44
C ALA A 123 -2.87 9.51 9.51
N LYS A 124 -1.76 10.18 9.26
CA LYS A 124 -0.58 10.19 10.14
C LYS A 124 -0.01 8.78 10.36
N ARG A 125 -0.09 7.94 9.32
CA ARG A 125 0.56 6.62 9.25
C ARG A 125 1.50 6.63 8.05
N LYS A 126 2.48 7.54 8.07
CA LYS A 126 3.40 7.74 6.95
C LYS A 126 4.21 6.49 6.65
N THR A 127 4.47 6.30 5.38
CA THR A 127 5.38 5.25 4.91
C THR A 127 6.54 5.90 4.19
N VAL A 128 7.72 5.28 4.28
CA VAL A 128 8.93 5.80 3.62
C VAL A 128 9.08 5.23 2.22
N HIS A 129 8.34 4.17 1.90
CA HIS A 129 8.42 3.53 0.59
C HIS A 129 7.11 2.82 0.31
N THR A 130 6.60 2.99 -0.90
CA THR A 130 5.39 2.32 -1.37
C THR A 130 5.72 1.63 -2.68
N ALA A 131 5.56 0.31 -2.71
CA ALA A 131 5.66 -0.47 -3.94
C ALA A 131 4.26 -0.70 -4.49
N VAL A 132 4.14 -0.73 -5.82
CA VAL A 132 2.89 -1.11 -6.48
C VAL A 132 3.11 -2.45 -7.15
N SER A 133 2.19 -3.37 -6.94
CA SER A 133 2.19 -4.66 -7.63
C SER A 133 0.90 -4.81 -8.42
N TYR A 134 0.97 -5.62 -9.48
CA TYR A 134 -0.17 -5.91 -10.33
C TYR A 134 -0.31 -7.42 -10.43
N GLN A 135 -1.43 -7.92 -9.93
CA GLN A 135 -1.71 -9.36 -9.87
C GLN A 135 -0.55 -10.14 -9.23
N GLY A 136 0.00 -9.58 -8.15
CA GLY A 136 1.05 -10.21 -7.36
C GLY A 136 2.49 -9.94 -7.81
N LYS A 137 2.67 -9.22 -8.93
CA LYS A 137 4.00 -8.89 -9.44
C LYS A 137 4.32 -7.42 -9.23
N ILE A 138 5.47 -7.15 -8.62
CA ILE A 138 5.93 -5.77 -8.39
C ILE A 138 6.13 -5.07 -9.73
N VAL A 139 5.63 -3.84 -9.83
CA VAL A 139 5.81 -3.00 -11.02
C VAL A 139 7.01 -2.08 -10.76
N PRO A 140 8.10 -2.23 -11.51
CA PRO A 140 9.27 -1.35 -11.31
C PRO A 140 8.97 0.06 -11.77
N LEU A 141 9.18 1.04 -10.90
CA LEU A 141 8.96 2.44 -11.25
C LEU A 141 9.91 2.91 -12.35
N GLU A 142 11.11 2.34 -12.40
CA GLU A 142 12.12 2.72 -13.40
C GLU A 142 11.65 2.49 -14.83
N LYS A 143 10.74 1.53 -15.05
CA LYS A 143 10.20 1.27 -16.39
C LYS A 143 9.39 2.44 -16.93
N PHE A 144 8.95 3.32 -16.05
CA PHE A 144 8.07 4.42 -16.41
C PHE A 144 8.73 5.78 -16.20
N GLY A 145 9.99 5.77 -15.80
CA GLY A 145 10.74 6.94 -15.38
C GLY A 145 10.93 8.03 -16.41
#